data_45c9f6022376b9b20c778d036ed29ede
#
_entry.id   45c9f6022376b9b20c778d036ed29ede
#
_cell.length_a   1.000
_cell.length_b   1.000
_cell.length_c   1.000
_cell.angle_alpha   90.00
_cell.angle_beta   90.00
_cell.angle_gamma   90.00
#
_symmetry.space_group_name_H-M   'P 1'
#
loop_
_entity.id
_entity.type
_entity.pdbx_description
1 polymer ?
#
loop_
_entity_poly.entity_id
_entity_poly.type
_entity_poly.pdbx_seq_one_letter_code
_entity_poly.pdbx_strand_id
1 'polypeptide(L)'
;PKDVPSFFARVNGCLRKGGGFIFDVSSPVKLREIIGNNAFCEDREELAYLWFNTLCADRVEMDFTLFVKGKDGRFDRADEHHTQYIHEKDALVSAAENAGFAVQAVEGAFGDAADRTRLNFICVRL
;
A
#
# COMPACT_ATOMS: atom_id res chain seq x y z
N PRO A 1 5.52 -1.27 11.32
CA PRO A 1 6.59 -2.24 11.34
C PRO A 1 7.93 -1.62 11.67
N LYS A 2 8.80 -2.38 12.26
CA LYS A 2 10.10 -1.95 12.76
C LYS A 2 11.03 -1.39 11.67
N ASP A 3 10.73 -1.66 10.41
CA ASP A 3 11.60 -1.34 9.27
C ASP A 3 11.35 0.04 8.63
N VAL A 4 10.24 0.73 8.97
CA VAL A 4 9.92 2.02 8.36
C VAL A 4 11.01 3.08 8.57
N PRO A 5 11.55 3.29 9.79
CA PRO A 5 12.64 4.25 9.98
C PRO A 5 13.91 3.90 9.18
N SER A 6 14.29 2.61 9.15
CA SER A 6 15.47 2.17 8.40
C SER A 6 15.27 2.29 6.89
N PHE A 7 14.05 2.08 6.40
CA PHE A 7 13.71 2.32 4.99
C PHE A 7 13.94 3.79 4.61
N PHE A 8 13.38 4.73 5.37
CA PHE A 8 13.56 6.16 5.09
C PHE A 8 15.02 6.59 5.20
N ALA A 9 15.78 6.09 6.18
CA ALA A 9 17.20 6.38 6.30
C ALA A 9 18.00 5.89 5.07
N ARG A 10 17.70 4.72 4.54
CA ARG A 10 18.33 4.20 3.31
C ARG A 10 17.98 5.05 2.09
N VAL A 11 16.71 5.39 1.91
CA VAL A 11 16.28 6.27 0.79
C VAL A 11 16.97 7.62 0.88
N ASN A 12 17.04 8.22 2.08
CA ASN A 12 17.76 9.47 2.29
C ASN A 12 19.23 9.35 1.85
N GLY A 13 19.91 8.26 2.22
CA GLY A 13 21.31 8.01 1.84
C GLY A 13 21.53 7.90 0.32
N CYS A 14 20.52 7.51 -0.45
CA CYS A 14 20.60 7.36 -1.91
C CYS A 14 20.35 8.67 -2.68
N LEU A 15 19.82 9.70 -2.04
CA LEU A 15 19.46 10.96 -2.69
C LEU A 15 20.56 12.02 -2.44
N ARG A 16 20.69 12.98 -3.35
CA ARG A 16 21.45 14.23 -3.09
C ARG A 16 20.60 15.21 -2.27
N LYS A 17 21.21 16.15 -1.59
CA LYS A 17 20.50 17.28 -0.95
C LYS A 17 19.60 17.98 -1.95
N GLY A 18 18.37 18.31 -1.54
CA GLY A 18 17.32 18.84 -2.39
C GLY A 18 16.68 17.83 -3.34
N GLY A 19 17.11 16.57 -3.29
CA GLY A 19 16.51 15.49 -4.08
C GLY A 19 15.08 15.15 -3.61
N GLY A 20 14.17 14.99 -4.56
CA GLY A 20 12.77 14.62 -4.29
C GLY A 20 12.60 13.12 -4.04
N PHE A 21 11.67 12.79 -3.14
CA PHE A 21 11.20 11.44 -2.88
C PHE A 21 9.68 11.44 -2.78
N ILE A 22 9.05 10.68 -3.65
CA ILE A 22 7.58 10.53 -3.66
C ILE A 22 7.28 9.05 -3.38
N PHE A 23 6.35 8.82 -2.47
CA PHE A 23 5.82 7.49 -2.19
C PHE A 23 4.35 7.57 -1.83
N ASP A 24 3.65 6.45 -1.95
CA ASP A 24 2.26 6.35 -1.57
C ASP A 24 1.97 5.10 -0.76
N VAL A 25 0.93 5.15 0.04
CA VAL A 25 0.43 4.03 0.81
C VAL A 25 -1.10 3.98 0.75
N SER A 26 -1.66 2.79 0.92
CA SER A 26 -3.09 2.66 1.21
C SER A 26 -3.41 3.34 2.53
N SER A 27 -4.44 4.19 2.53
CA SER A 27 -4.83 4.90 3.75
C SER A 27 -5.38 3.96 4.82
N PRO A 28 -5.35 4.35 6.11
CA PRO A 28 -6.05 3.62 7.17
C PRO A 28 -7.53 3.43 6.89
N VAL A 29 -8.19 4.41 6.29
CA VAL A 29 -9.61 4.34 5.89
C VAL A 29 -9.82 3.22 4.88
N LYS A 30 -8.99 3.15 3.82
CA LYS A 30 -9.08 2.07 2.84
C LYS A 30 -8.92 0.70 3.49
N LEU A 31 -7.89 0.55 4.32
CA LEU A 31 -7.55 -0.74 4.90
C LEU A 31 -8.57 -1.20 5.95
N ARG A 32 -9.12 -0.29 6.77
CA ARG A 32 -10.06 -0.64 7.83
C ARG A 32 -11.50 -0.73 7.35
N GLU A 33 -11.95 0.25 6.53
CA GLU A 33 -13.37 0.42 6.22
C GLU A 33 -13.76 -0.20 4.88
N ILE A 34 -12.87 -0.19 3.89
CA ILE A 34 -13.16 -0.68 2.53
C ILE A 34 -12.70 -2.13 2.38
N ILE A 35 -11.43 -2.41 2.65
CA ILE A 35 -10.86 -3.76 2.56
C ILE A 35 -11.28 -4.57 3.79
N GLY A 36 -10.86 -4.14 4.98
CA GLY A 36 -11.27 -4.65 6.29
C GLY A 36 -11.40 -6.18 6.35
N ASN A 37 -12.59 -6.65 6.72
CA ASN A 37 -12.98 -8.06 6.70
C ASN A 37 -13.86 -8.41 5.47
N ASN A 38 -13.80 -7.59 4.41
CA ASN A 38 -14.57 -7.81 3.20
C ASN A 38 -13.95 -8.88 2.30
N ALA A 39 -14.77 -9.48 1.47
CA ALA A 39 -14.37 -10.38 0.41
C ALA A 39 -14.72 -9.76 -0.95
N PHE A 40 -13.86 -9.98 -1.92
CA PHE A 40 -14.06 -9.53 -3.30
C PHE A 40 -13.89 -10.73 -4.22
N CYS A 41 -14.64 -10.74 -5.30
CA CYS A 41 -14.47 -11.74 -6.35
C CYS A 41 -14.75 -11.12 -7.71
N GLU A 42 -14.15 -11.67 -8.72
CA GLU A 42 -14.43 -11.33 -10.10
C GLU A 42 -14.34 -12.61 -10.94
N ASP A 43 -15.29 -12.75 -11.88
CA ASP A 43 -15.34 -13.85 -12.83
C ASP A 43 -15.36 -13.27 -14.23
N ARG A 44 -14.26 -13.45 -14.96
CA ARG A 44 -14.09 -13.09 -16.37
C ARG A 44 -13.79 -14.35 -17.17
N GLU A 45 -13.98 -14.28 -18.48
CA GLU A 45 -13.80 -15.45 -19.38
C GLU A 45 -12.42 -16.14 -19.23
N GLU A 46 -11.35 -15.39 -18.99
CA GLU A 46 -9.98 -15.90 -18.94
C GLU A 46 -9.33 -15.84 -17.55
N LEU A 47 -9.96 -15.12 -16.62
CA LEU A 47 -9.46 -14.92 -15.26
C LEU A 47 -10.60 -14.83 -14.28
N ALA A 48 -10.52 -15.59 -13.20
CA ALA A 48 -11.35 -15.39 -12.03
C ALA A 48 -10.48 -15.25 -10.78
N TYR A 49 -10.95 -14.51 -9.78
CA TYR A 49 -10.27 -14.47 -8.49
C TYR A 49 -11.26 -14.44 -7.33
N LEU A 50 -10.78 -14.96 -6.20
CA LEU A 50 -11.37 -14.81 -4.88
C LEU A 50 -10.36 -14.08 -4.01
N TRP A 51 -10.80 -13.05 -3.31
CA TRP A 51 -9.96 -12.25 -2.44
C TRP A 51 -10.66 -12.10 -1.09
N PHE A 52 -10.10 -12.73 -0.07
CA PHE A 52 -10.59 -12.69 1.30
C PHE A 52 -9.65 -11.86 2.17
N ASN A 53 -10.21 -11.04 3.06
CA ASN A 53 -9.43 -10.20 3.93
C ASN A 53 -9.79 -10.46 5.39
N THR A 54 -8.78 -10.40 6.25
CA THR A 54 -8.92 -10.45 7.71
C THR A 54 -8.27 -9.21 8.31
N LEU A 55 -9.09 -8.35 8.91
CA LEU A 55 -8.62 -7.16 9.60
C LEU A 55 -8.07 -7.54 10.98
N CYS A 56 -6.78 -7.26 11.20
CA CYS A 56 -6.11 -7.33 12.48
C CYS A 56 -5.93 -5.91 13.07
N ALA A 57 -5.42 -5.81 14.28
CA ALA A 57 -5.26 -4.53 14.98
C ALA A 57 -4.40 -3.51 14.19
N ASP A 58 -3.31 -3.98 13.57
CA ASP A 58 -2.29 -3.17 12.92
C ASP A 58 -2.09 -3.47 11.42
N ARG A 59 -2.87 -4.42 10.86
CA ARG A 59 -2.69 -4.89 9.49
C ARG A 59 -3.94 -5.57 8.93
N VAL A 60 -3.92 -5.79 7.63
CA VAL A 60 -4.88 -6.67 6.94
C VAL A 60 -4.11 -7.83 6.34
N GLU A 61 -4.54 -9.04 6.65
CA GLU A 61 -4.11 -10.27 5.98
C GLU A 61 -5.02 -10.50 4.77
N MET A 62 -4.43 -10.78 3.64
CA MET A 62 -5.12 -10.89 2.34
C MET A 62 -4.81 -12.23 1.70
N ASP A 63 -5.84 -13.05 1.49
CA ASP A 63 -5.74 -14.33 0.83
C ASP A 63 -6.36 -14.23 -0.56
N PHE A 64 -5.56 -14.45 -1.58
CA PHE A 64 -5.98 -14.46 -2.98
C PHE A 64 -5.95 -15.88 -3.52
N THR A 65 -7.01 -16.26 -4.21
CA THR A 65 -7.03 -17.41 -5.09
C THR A 65 -7.32 -16.95 -6.51
N LEU A 66 -6.41 -17.23 -7.40
CA LEU A 66 -6.47 -16.85 -8.82
C LEU A 66 -6.73 -18.10 -9.66
N PHE A 67 -7.58 -17.99 -10.66
CA PHE A 67 -7.84 -19.00 -11.67
C PHE A 67 -7.57 -18.38 -13.03
N VAL A 68 -6.55 -18.86 -13.72
CA VAL A 68 -6.13 -18.37 -15.03
C VAL A 68 -6.39 -19.43 -16.08
N LYS A 69 -7.13 -19.10 -17.13
CA LYS A 69 -7.46 -20.02 -18.22
C LYS A 69 -6.24 -20.28 -19.10
N GLY A 70 -5.87 -21.53 -19.19
CA GLY A 70 -4.83 -22.01 -20.09
C GLY A 70 -5.31 -22.16 -21.54
N LYS A 71 -4.38 -22.41 -22.44
CA LYS A 71 -4.65 -22.60 -23.89
C LYS A 71 -5.52 -23.81 -24.18
N ASP A 72 -5.56 -24.79 -23.28
CA ASP A 72 -6.37 -25.99 -23.37
C ASP A 72 -7.80 -25.82 -22.80
N GLY A 73 -8.14 -24.61 -22.36
CA GLY A 73 -9.44 -24.24 -21.79
C GLY A 73 -9.62 -24.62 -20.32
N ARG A 74 -8.62 -25.21 -19.67
CA ARG A 74 -8.63 -25.48 -18.23
C ARG A 74 -8.15 -24.26 -17.47
N PHE A 75 -8.51 -24.18 -16.19
CA PHE A 75 -8.05 -23.13 -15.29
C PHE A 75 -6.94 -23.65 -14.39
N ASP A 76 -5.82 -22.95 -14.40
CA ASP A 76 -4.75 -23.13 -13.42
C ASP A 76 -5.04 -22.30 -12.19
N ARG A 77 -4.89 -22.90 -11.01
CA ARG A 77 -5.09 -22.23 -9.72
C ARG A 77 -3.77 -21.79 -9.14
N ALA A 78 -3.72 -20.56 -8.65
CA ALA A 78 -2.63 -20.03 -7.83
C ALA A 78 -3.20 -19.39 -6.56
N ASP A 79 -2.54 -19.63 -5.43
CA ASP A 79 -2.89 -19.03 -4.16
C ASP A 79 -1.75 -18.11 -3.71
N GLU A 80 -2.10 -16.90 -3.24
CA GLU A 80 -1.16 -15.91 -2.72
C GLU A 80 -1.66 -15.38 -1.37
N HIS A 81 -0.73 -15.12 -0.47
CA HIS A 81 -0.98 -14.47 0.81
C HIS A 81 -0.18 -13.19 0.93
N HIS A 82 -0.86 -12.10 1.27
CA HIS A 82 -0.23 -10.79 1.47
C HIS A 82 -0.59 -10.23 2.85
N THR A 83 0.36 -9.57 3.47
CA THR A 83 0.15 -8.79 4.69
C THR A 83 0.36 -7.32 4.39
N GLN A 84 -0.64 -6.49 4.62
CA GLN A 84 -0.53 -5.04 4.46
C GLN A 84 -0.72 -4.34 5.80
N TYR A 85 0.34 -3.72 6.31
CA TYR A 85 0.32 -2.98 7.56
C TYR A 85 -0.39 -1.63 7.41
N ILE A 86 -1.11 -1.25 8.47
CA ILE A 86 -1.80 0.03 8.55
C ILE A 86 -0.84 1.05 9.13
N HIS A 87 -0.54 2.10 8.36
CA HIS A 87 0.32 3.19 8.77
C HIS A 87 -0.50 4.46 8.92
N GLU A 88 -0.47 5.06 10.11
CA GLU A 88 -1.07 6.37 10.34
C GLU A 88 -0.23 7.46 9.63
N LYS A 89 -0.93 8.45 9.07
CA LYS A 89 -0.30 9.57 8.34
C LYS A 89 0.80 10.23 9.15
N ASP A 90 0.49 10.64 10.38
CA ASP A 90 1.41 11.40 11.22
C ASP A 90 2.64 10.57 11.64
N ALA A 91 2.47 9.25 11.79
CA ALA A 91 3.60 8.36 12.06
C ALA A 91 4.56 8.26 10.87
N LEU A 92 4.05 8.25 9.63
CA LEU A 92 4.88 8.26 8.43
C LEU A 92 5.57 9.61 8.22
N VAL A 93 4.86 10.73 8.45
CA VAL A 93 5.45 12.07 8.43
C VAL A 93 6.62 12.16 9.41
N SER A 94 6.39 11.80 10.68
CA SER A 94 7.42 11.85 11.71
C SER A 94 8.61 10.94 11.37
N ALA A 95 8.37 9.75 10.81
CA ALA A 95 9.45 8.84 10.42
C ALA A 95 10.28 9.40 9.25
N ALA A 96 9.66 10.06 8.27
CA ALA A 96 10.34 10.70 7.16
C ALA A 96 11.17 11.90 7.64
N GLU A 97 10.60 12.77 8.49
CA GLU A 97 11.29 13.93 9.06
C GLU A 97 12.49 13.51 9.91
N ASN A 98 12.35 12.51 10.77
CA ASN A 98 13.43 11.95 11.57
C ASN A 98 14.56 11.36 10.72
N ALA A 99 14.25 10.93 9.49
CA ALA A 99 15.24 10.44 8.54
C ALA A 99 15.88 11.56 7.68
N GLY A 100 15.56 12.83 7.93
CA GLY A 100 16.16 13.99 7.24
C GLY A 100 15.43 14.42 5.97
N PHE A 101 14.12 14.18 5.89
CA PHE A 101 13.26 14.73 4.83
C PHE A 101 12.43 15.92 5.35
N ALA A 102 12.16 16.88 4.47
CA ALA A 102 11.06 17.82 4.63
C ALA A 102 9.85 17.27 3.89
N VAL A 103 8.75 16.99 4.58
CA VAL A 103 7.48 16.59 3.97
C VAL A 103 6.76 17.84 3.47
N GLN A 104 6.69 17.99 2.14
CA GLN A 104 6.10 19.16 1.49
C GLN A 104 4.59 19.08 1.39
N ALA A 105 4.07 17.91 1.10
CA ALA A 105 2.64 17.65 0.98
C ALA A 105 2.29 16.19 1.27
N VAL A 106 1.06 15.96 1.73
CA VAL A 106 0.41 14.64 1.77
C VAL A 106 -0.98 14.80 1.17
N GLU A 107 -1.19 14.15 0.03
CA GLU A 107 -2.37 14.32 -0.82
C GLU A 107 -3.07 12.97 -1.06
N GLY A 108 -4.31 13.00 -1.59
CA GLY A 108 -4.99 11.83 -2.13
C GLY A 108 -4.37 11.33 -3.44
N ALA A 109 -4.94 10.29 -4.06
CA ALA A 109 -4.43 9.75 -5.31
C ALA A 109 -4.39 10.84 -6.40
N PHE A 110 -3.26 10.95 -7.09
CA PHE A 110 -3.07 11.92 -8.18
C PHE A 110 -3.40 13.37 -7.83
N GLY A 111 -3.25 13.77 -6.56
CA GLY A 111 -3.58 15.12 -6.08
C GLY A 111 -5.07 15.35 -5.85
N ASP A 112 -5.92 14.34 -5.95
CA ASP A 112 -7.34 14.45 -5.64
C ASP A 112 -7.55 14.51 -4.12
N ALA A 113 -7.89 15.70 -3.62
CA ALA A 113 -8.16 15.91 -2.20
C ALA A 113 -9.42 15.16 -1.69
N ALA A 114 -10.30 14.73 -2.57
CA ALA A 114 -11.50 13.96 -2.24
C ALA A 114 -11.18 12.45 -2.07
N ASP A 115 -10.09 11.97 -2.66
CA ASP A 115 -9.69 10.57 -2.52
C ASP A 115 -9.14 10.30 -1.11
N ARG A 116 -9.86 9.46 -0.37
CA ARG A 116 -9.50 9.03 0.97
C ARG A 116 -8.84 7.65 1.00
N THR A 117 -8.61 7.04 -0.16
CA THR A 117 -8.12 5.66 -0.24
C THR A 117 -6.60 5.56 -0.27
N ARG A 118 -5.91 6.62 -0.70
CA ARG A 118 -4.45 6.69 -0.78
C ARG A 118 -3.91 7.92 -0.08
N LEU A 119 -2.67 7.80 0.39
CA LEU A 119 -1.88 8.92 0.91
C LEU A 119 -0.59 8.99 0.08
N ASN A 120 -0.44 10.04 -0.71
CA ASN A 120 0.76 10.35 -1.48
C ASN A 120 1.60 11.36 -0.72
N PHE A 121 2.83 11.02 -0.43
CA PHE A 121 3.78 11.86 0.29
C PHE A 121 4.79 12.44 -0.69
N ILE A 122 4.96 13.73 -0.65
CA ILE A 122 5.95 14.47 -1.42
C ILE A 122 7.00 15.00 -0.45
N CYS A 123 8.23 14.51 -0.55
CA CYS A 123 9.31 14.77 0.37
C CYS A 123 10.53 15.32 -0.35
N VAL A 124 11.32 16.14 0.32
CA VAL A 124 12.60 16.67 -0.17
C VAL A 124 13.68 16.36 0.86
N ARG A 125 14.82 15.82 0.43
CA ARG A 125 15.99 15.61 1.30
C ARG A 125 16.58 16.95 1.76
N LEU A 126 16.76 17.12 3.05
CA LEU A 126 17.40 18.27 3.69
C LEU A 126 18.93 18.26 3.55
#